data_2c450795734460646c2981b104824e96
#
_entry.id   2c450795734460646c2981b104824e96
#
_cell.length_a   1.000
_cell.length_b   1.000
_cell.length_c   1.000
_cell.angle_alpha   90.00
_cell.angle_beta   90.00
_cell.angle_gamma   90.00
#
_symmetry.space_group_name_H-M   'P 1'
#
loop_
_entity.id
_entity.type
_entity.pdbx_description
1 polymer ?
#
loop_
_entity_poly.entity_id
_entity_poly.type
_entity_poly.pdbx_seq_one_letter_code
_entity_poly.pdbx_strand_id
1 'polypeptide(L)'
;MEVEEDKISDEMVTKMAKKAKESFKTRPKRKIPEDLCTPEVMKQWKVASSYTVHKTANPAVNAIAQRAEQPELVLSGGADGQVLLYNVADRKVQRNYTGHKKAVNSIILHPTRDVVVSCSDDKTVRMWVDSK
;
A
#
# COMPACT_ATOMS: atom_id res chain seq x y z
N MET A 1 -3.37 26.99 -35.27
CA MET A 1 -4.47 26.60 -34.37
C MET A 1 -3.91 26.79 -32.97
N GLU A 2 -4.15 27.98 -32.42
CA GLU A 2 -3.69 28.32 -31.08
C GLU A 2 -4.54 27.57 -30.06
N VAL A 3 -3.90 26.82 -29.19
CA VAL A 3 -4.54 26.15 -28.05
C VAL A 3 -4.76 27.27 -27.02
N GLU A 4 -5.99 27.75 -26.84
CA GLU A 4 -6.34 28.62 -25.72
C GLU A 4 -6.05 27.83 -24.42
N GLU A 5 -5.01 28.26 -23.70
CA GLU A 5 -4.77 27.83 -22.33
C GLU A 5 -5.92 28.36 -21.47
N ASP A 6 -6.81 27.49 -21.06
CA ASP A 6 -7.85 27.76 -20.06
C ASP A 6 -7.17 28.18 -18.74
N LYS A 7 -6.97 29.51 -18.59
CA LYS A 7 -6.45 30.07 -17.34
C LYS A 7 -7.49 29.89 -16.24
N ILE A 8 -7.22 28.98 -15.33
CA ILE A 8 -8.02 28.81 -14.12
C ILE A 8 -7.96 30.11 -13.31
N SER A 9 -9.08 30.81 -13.18
CA SER A 9 -9.12 32.06 -12.42
C SER A 9 -9.03 31.80 -10.91
N ASP A 10 -8.41 32.73 -10.16
CA ASP A 10 -8.29 32.64 -8.70
C ASP A 10 -9.66 32.56 -8.00
N GLU A 11 -10.70 33.15 -8.62
CA GLU A 11 -12.09 33.01 -8.15
C GLU A 11 -12.61 31.56 -8.28
N MET A 12 -12.25 30.87 -9.34
CA MET A 12 -12.62 29.45 -9.55
C MET A 12 -11.92 28.56 -8.54
N VAL A 13 -10.65 28.80 -8.25
CA VAL A 13 -9.88 28.07 -7.22
C VAL A 13 -10.47 28.26 -5.83
N THR A 14 -10.79 29.50 -5.45
CA THR A 14 -11.44 29.81 -4.16
C THR A 14 -12.83 29.21 -4.04
N LYS A 15 -13.62 29.21 -5.10
CA LYS A 15 -14.94 28.57 -5.14
C LYS A 15 -14.86 27.05 -5.00
N MET A 16 -13.90 26.42 -5.68
CA MET A 16 -13.65 24.98 -5.55
C MET A 16 -13.15 24.61 -4.15
N ALA A 17 -12.24 25.38 -3.56
CA ALA A 17 -11.74 25.15 -2.21
C ALA A 17 -12.86 25.26 -1.16
N LYS A 18 -13.77 26.24 -1.32
CA LYS A 18 -14.94 26.41 -0.44
C LYS A 18 -15.89 25.21 -0.58
N LYS A 19 -16.19 24.79 -1.81
CA LYS A 19 -17.05 23.62 -2.09
C LYS A 19 -16.45 22.33 -1.56
N ALA A 20 -15.13 22.15 -1.66
CA ALA A 20 -14.42 21.00 -1.10
C ALA A 20 -14.51 20.98 0.43
N LYS A 21 -14.32 22.12 1.11
CA LYS A 21 -14.48 22.22 2.59
C LYS A 21 -15.91 21.91 3.04
N GLU A 22 -16.92 22.38 2.32
CA GLU A 22 -18.32 22.07 2.62
C GLU A 22 -18.65 20.60 2.40
N SER A 23 -18.18 20.01 1.29
CA SER A 23 -18.32 18.58 1.01
C SER A 23 -17.67 17.71 2.07
N PHE A 24 -16.54 18.14 2.65
CA PHE A 24 -15.87 17.42 3.73
C PHE A 24 -16.67 17.44 5.04
N LYS A 25 -17.37 18.56 5.33
CA LYS A 25 -18.24 18.69 6.50
C LYS A 25 -19.53 17.87 6.39
N THR A 26 -20.04 17.71 5.17
CA THR A 26 -21.31 17.01 4.88
C THR A 26 -21.11 15.53 4.54
N ARG A 27 -19.87 15.00 4.59
CA ARG A 27 -19.63 13.58 4.36
C ARG A 27 -20.46 12.76 5.35
N PRO A 28 -21.39 11.90 4.88
CA PRO A 28 -22.14 11.04 5.76
C PRO A 28 -21.13 10.18 6.54
N LYS A 29 -21.27 10.14 7.85
CA LYS A 29 -20.49 9.22 8.69
C LYS A 29 -20.69 7.82 8.13
N ARG A 30 -19.60 7.10 7.83
CA ARG A 30 -19.68 5.70 7.40
C ARG A 30 -20.51 4.93 8.44
N LYS A 31 -21.65 4.42 8.02
CA LYS A 31 -22.36 3.44 8.84
C LYS A 31 -21.49 2.18 8.87
N ILE A 32 -21.14 1.77 10.06
CA ILE A 32 -20.46 0.48 10.26
C ILE A 32 -21.53 -0.59 9.97
N PRO A 33 -21.32 -1.51 9.02
CA PRO A 33 -22.23 -2.61 8.77
C PRO A 33 -22.43 -3.45 10.03
N GLU A 34 -23.65 -3.89 10.29
CA GLU A 34 -24.00 -4.66 11.50
C GLU A 34 -23.40 -6.08 11.51
N ASP A 35 -22.99 -6.56 10.33
CA ASP A 35 -22.33 -7.85 10.11
C ASP A 35 -20.79 -7.81 10.29
N LEU A 36 -20.23 -6.65 10.64
CA LEU A 36 -18.83 -6.57 11.01
C LEU A 36 -18.58 -7.26 12.36
N CYS A 37 -17.41 -7.86 12.42
CA CYS A 37 -16.88 -8.53 13.60
C CYS A 37 -17.04 -7.66 14.87
N THR A 38 -17.77 -8.16 15.85
CA THR A 38 -17.99 -7.44 17.12
C THR A 38 -16.68 -7.33 17.91
N PRO A 39 -16.53 -6.33 18.80
CA PRO A 39 -15.34 -6.21 19.65
C PRO A 39 -15.05 -7.45 20.49
N GLU A 40 -16.08 -8.24 20.82
CA GLU A 40 -15.95 -9.48 21.59
C GLU A 40 -15.31 -10.59 20.76
N VAL A 41 -15.69 -10.73 19.50
CA VAL A 41 -15.07 -11.66 18.55
C VAL A 41 -13.64 -11.25 18.26
N MET A 42 -13.35 -9.96 18.15
CA MET A 42 -11.98 -9.46 17.95
C MET A 42 -11.03 -9.80 19.11
N LYS A 43 -11.55 -9.81 20.36
CA LYS A 43 -10.77 -10.21 21.54
C LYS A 43 -10.36 -11.69 21.53
N GLN A 44 -11.04 -12.52 20.76
CA GLN A 44 -10.75 -13.95 20.63
C GLN A 44 -9.65 -14.23 19.61
N TRP A 45 -9.26 -13.22 18.79
CA TRP A 45 -8.20 -13.39 17.82
C TRP A 45 -6.85 -13.57 18.49
N LYS A 46 -6.16 -14.62 18.09
CA LYS A 46 -4.81 -14.93 18.55
C LYS A 46 -3.86 -14.92 17.38
N VAL A 47 -2.61 -14.56 17.65
CA VAL A 47 -1.54 -14.68 16.66
C VAL A 47 -1.37 -16.16 16.31
N ALA A 48 -1.70 -16.53 15.07
CA ALA A 48 -1.53 -17.89 14.58
C ALA A 48 -0.06 -18.21 14.27
N SER A 49 0.66 -17.23 13.72
CA SER A 49 2.07 -17.38 13.37
C SER A 49 2.74 -16.01 13.27
N SER A 50 4.04 -15.97 13.53
CA SER A 50 4.87 -14.78 13.41
C SER A 50 6.15 -15.13 12.67
N TYR A 51 6.50 -14.31 11.66
CA TYR A 51 7.67 -14.54 10.81
C TYR A 51 8.52 -13.29 10.73
N THR A 52 9.81 -13.41 10.99
CA THR A 52 10.81 -12.37 10.76
C THR A 52 11.34 -12.48 9.33
N VAL A 53 10.79 -11.70 8.40
CA VAL A 53 11.18 -11.74 6.99
C VAL A 53 12.34 -10.77 6.70
N HIS A 54 12.32 -9.59 7.29
CA HIS A 54 13.38 -8.59 7.20
C HIS A 54 14.43 -8.87 8.29
N LYS A 55 15.56 -9.48 7.91
CA LYS A 55 16.64 -9.90 8.84
C LYS A 55 17.86 -8.96 8.77
N THR A 56 17.62 -7.69 8.71
CA THR A 56 18.66 -6.67 8.62
C THR A 56 18.83 -5.94 9.95
N ALA A 57 19.78 -5.01 10.02
CA ALA A 57 19.99 -4.15 11.19
C ALA A 57 18.78 -3.24 11.47
N ASN A 58 17.91 -3.01 10.46
CA ASN A 58 16.70 -2.20 10.58
C ASN A 58 15.47 -2.99 10.10
N PRO A 59 14.94 -3.92 10.92
CA PRO A 59 13.97 -4.93 10.50
C PRO A 59 12.51 -4.44 10.47
N ALA A 60 12.24 -3.12 10.45
CA ALA A 60 10.87 -2.61 10.46
C ALA A 60 10.16 -2.88 9.12
N VAL A 61 8.91 -3.35 9.20
CA VAL A 61 8.01 -3.51 8.05
C VAL A 61 7.10 -2.29 7.98
N ASN A 62 7.18 -1.53 6.89
CA ASN A 62 6.41 -0.31 6.70
C ASN A 62 5.19 -0.50 5.80
N ALA A 63 5.27 -1.46 4.89
CA ALA A 63 4.22 -1.71 3.93
C ALA A 63 3.97 -3.21 3.76
N ILE A 64 2.72 -3.56 3.54
CA ILE A 64 2.29 -4.92 3.25
C ILE A 64 1.25 -4.88 2.12
N ALA A 65 1.31 -5.83 1.22
CA ALA A 65 0.31 -6.04 0.18
C ALA A 65 0.06 -7.54 -0.04
N GLN A 66 -1.15 -7.86 -0.42
CA GLN A 66 -1.59 -9.24 -0.67
C GLN A 66 -2.54 -9.24 -1.87
N ARG A 67 -2.51 -10.29 -2.66
CA ARG A 67 -3.47 -10.51 -3.75
C ARG A 67 -4.60 -11.39 -3.24
N ALA A 68 -5.85 -10.99 -3.50
CA ALA A 68 -7.02 -11.75 -3.06
C ALA A 68 -7.08 -13.18 -3.61
N GLU A 69 -6.57 -13.39 -4.84
CA GLU A 69 -6.54 -14.68 -5.51
C GLU A 69 -5.45 -15.62 -4.99
N GLN A 70 -4.45 -15.08 -4.29
CA GLN A 70 -3.29 -15.82 -3.78
C GLN A 70 -3.01 -15.40 -2.33
N PRO A 71 -3.88 -15.77 -1.38
CA PRO A 71 -3.79 -15.32 0.00
C PRO A 71 -2.55 -15.83 0.73
N GLU A 72 -1.90 -16.87 0.22
CA GLU A 72 -0.63 -17.38 0.74
C GLU A 72 0.58 -16.52 0.39
N LEU A 73 0.47 -15.65 -0.62
CA LEU A 73 1.55 -14.77 -1.04
C LEU A 73 1.39 -13.38 -0.43
N VAL A 74 2.33 -13.03 0.42
CA VAL A 74 2.37 -11.73 1.10
C VAL A 74 3.62 -10.97 0.66
N LEU A 75 3.42 -9.73 0.23
CA LEU A 75 4.49 -8.82 -0.12
C LEU A 75 4.73 -7.86 1.03
N SER A 76 5.97 -7.70 1.46
CA SER A 76 6.37 -6.77 2.52
C SER A 76 7.46 -5.83 2.06
N GLY A 77 7.37 -4.55 2.45
CA GLY A 77 8.41 -3.54 2.25
C GLY A 77 8.97 -3.06 3.56
N GLY A 78 10.27 -3.07 3.67
CA GLY A 78 10.98 -2.79 4.90
C GLY A 78 11.69 -1.44 4.96
N ALA A 79 12.03 -1.05 6.18
CA ALA A 79 12.91 0.09 6.43
C ALA A 79 14.34 -0.15 5.92
N ASP A 80 14.67 -1.39 5.62
CA ASP A 80 15.94 -1.82 5.03
C ASP A 80 16.03 -1.61 3.50
N GLY A 81 14.97 -1.08 2.89
CA GLY A 81 14.91 -0.85 1.44
C GLY A 81 14.62 -2.11 0.63
N GLN A 82 14.33 -3.22 1.26
CA GLN A 82 13.98 -4.46 0.59
C GLN A 82 12.46 -4.59 0.41
N VAL A 83 12.06 -5.21 -0.70
CA VAL A 83 10.70 -5.66 -0.94
C VAL A 83 10.74 -7.18 -1.08
N LEU A 84 10.06 -7.89 -0.20
CA LEU A 84 10.12 -9.34 -0.09
C LEU A 84 8.76 -9.95 -0.41
N LEU A 85 8.74 -10.92 -1.32
CA LEU A 85 7.59 -11.79 -1.56
C LEU A 85 7.75 -13.05 -0.72
N TYR A 86 6.89 -13.22 0.27
CA TYR A 86 6.89 -14.32 1.21
C TYR A 86 5.71 -15.25 0.98
N ASN A 87 5.97 -16.54 0.90
CA ASN A 87 4.92 -17.56 0.90
C ASN A 87 4.69 -18.06 2.32
N VAL A 88 3.48 -17.84 2.83
CA VAL A 88 3.08 -18.23 4.19
C VAL A 88 2.95 -19.74 4.32
N ALA A 89 2.49 -20.45 3.28
CA ALA A 89 2.32 -21.91 3.28
C ALA A 89 3.67 -22.62 3.35
N ASP A 90 4.61 -22.20 2.50
CA ASP A 90 5.95 -22.79 2.44
C ASP A 90 6.90 -22.23 3.51
N ARG A 91 6.51 -21.16 4.18
CA ARG A 91 7.32 -20.40 5.15
C ARG A 91 8.66 -19.94 4.60
N LYS A 92 8.67 -19.51 3.32
CA LYS A 92 9.88 -19.11 2.60
C LYS A 92 9.70 -17.78 1.87
N VAL A 93 10.78 -17.02 1.81
CA VAL A 93 10.89 -15.88 0.89
C VAL A 93 11.05 -16.46 -0.51
N GLN A 94 10.08 -16.17 -1.39
CA GLN A 94 10.15 -16.60 -2.79
C GLN A 94 10.99 -15.65 -3.63
N ARG A 95 10.90 -14.34 -3.35
CA ARG A 95 11.61 -13.30 -4.10
C ARG A 95 12.05 -12.17 -3.21
N ASN A 96 13.18 -11.58 -3.58
CA ASN A 96 13.70 -10.37 -2.98
C ASN A 96 13.95 -9.35 -4.09
N TYR A 97 13.20 -8.26 -4.07
CA TYR A 97 13.36 -7.14 -4.99
C TYR A 97 14.28 -6.11 -4.32
N THR A 98 15.55 -6.13 -4.70
CA THR A 98 16.57 -5.25 -4.16
C THR A 98 16.85 -4.09 -5.09
N GLY A 99 17.06 -2.89 -4.54
CA GLY A 99 17.41 -1.72 -5.35
C GLY A 99 17.09 -0.39 -4.69
N HIS A 100 16.06 -0.30 -3.85
CA HIS A 100 15.85 0.90 -3.05
C HIS A 100 17.01 1.11 -2.07
N LYS A 101 17.42 2.38 -1.92
CA LYS A 101 18.54 2.77 -1.06
C LYS A 101 18.10 3.20 0.35
N LYS A 102 16.79 3.34 0.55
CA LYS A 102 16.16 3.77 1.81
C LYS A 102 14.88 3.01 2.05
N ALA A 103 14.21 3.30 3.16
CA ALA A 103 12.98 2.67 3.57
C ALA A 103 11.92 2.66 2.46
N VAL A 104 11.28 1.52 2.28
CA VAL A 104 10.11 1.36 1.40
C VAL A 104 8.88 1.76 2.20
N ASN A 105 8.12 2.74 1.69
CA ASN A 105 6.98 3.30 2.40
C ASN A 105 5.64 2.72 1.94
N SER A 106 5.54 2.34 0.67
CA SER A 106 4.32 1.75 0.13
C SER A 106 4.60 0.76 -0.98
N ILE A 107 3.71 -0.21 -1.13
CA ILE A 107 3.78 -1.25 -2.14
C ILE A 107 2.38 -1.47 -2.71
N ILE A 108 2.32 -1.70 -4.00
CA ILE A 108 1.08 -2.06 -4.71
C ILE A 108 1.37 -3.27 -5.58
N LEU A 109 0.48 -4.27 -5.52
CA LEU A 109 0.43 -5.39 -6.43
C LEU A 109 -0.57 -5.10 -7.54
N HIS A 110 -0.18 -5.38 -8.78
CA HIS A 110 -1.15 -5.36 -9.88
C HIS A 110 -2.14 -6.51 -9.71
N PRO A 111 -3.45 -6.28 -9.86
CA PRO A 111 -4.46 -7.29 -9.55
C PRO A 111 -4.34 -8.56 -10.40
N THR A 112 -3.93 -8.45 -11.66
CA THR A 112 -3.95 -9.57 -12.63
C THR A 112 -2.58 -9.89 -13.26
N ARG A 113 -1.57 -9.04 -13.07
CA ARG A 113 -0.22 -9.23 -13.64
C ARG A 113 0.81 -9.37 -12.53
N ASP A 114 1.90 -10.05 -12.80
CA ASP A 114 3.03 -10.16 -11.87
C ASP A 114 3.90 -8.90 -11.90
N VAL A 115 3.27 -7.79 -11.57
CA VAL A 115 3.90 -6.47 -11.48
C VAL A 115 3.73 -5.94 -10.06
N VAL A 116 4.84 -5.54 -9.49
CA VAL A 116 4.91 -4.89 -8.18
C VAL A 116 5.37 -3.46 -8.39
N VAL A 117 4.74 -2.51 -7.71
CA VAL A 117 5.17 -1.11 -7.68
C VAL A 117 5.48 -0.75 -6.23
N SER A 118 6.63 -0.16 -6.00
CA SER A 118 7.05 0.30 -4.66
C SER A 118 7.54 1.73 -4.69
N CYS A 119 7.33 2.45 -3.60
CA CYS A 119 7.88 3.79 -3.40
C CYS A 119 8.71 3.85 -2.10
N SER A 120 9.74 4.69 -2.10
CA SER A 120 10.73 4.78 -1.04
C SER A 120 11.16 6.21 -0.74
N ASP A 121 11.74 6.40 0.44
CA ASP A 121 12.40 7.63 0.87
C ASP A 121 13.66 7.97 0.02
N ASP A 122 14.10 7.06 -0.84
CA ASP A 122 15.13 7.35 -1.84
C ASP A 122 14.63 8.24 -2.99
N LYS A 123 13.37 8.73 -2.89
CA LYS A 123 12.69 9.59 -3.87
C LYS A 123 12.40 8.90 -5.20
N THR A 124 12.39 7.58 -5.23
CA THR A 124 12.08 6.81 -6.42
C THR A 124 10.83 5.95 -6.23
N VAL A 125 10.11 5.79 -7.33
CA VAL A 125 9.11 4.73 -7.51
C VAL A 125 9.73 3.69 -8.44
N ARG A 126 9.62 2.43 -8.06
CA ARG A 126 10.16 1.31 -8.85
C ARG A 126 9.06 0.35 -9.23
N MET A 127 9.10 -0.10 -10.45
CA MET A 127 8.24 -1.14 -10.97
C MET A 127 9.09 -2.40 -11.21
N TRP A 128 8.64 -3.50 -10.65
CA TRP A 128 9.28 -4.79 -10.73
C TRP A 128 8.39 -5.71 -11.57
N VAL A 129 8.92 -6.20 -12.64
CA VAL A 129 8.23 -7.11 -13.55
C VAL A 129 8.95 -8.44 -13.51
N ASP A 130 8.19 -9.50 -13.36
CA ASP A 130 8.72 -10.84 -13.45
C ASP A 130 8.91 -11.20 -14.91
N SER A 131 10.16 -11.11 -15.37
CA SER A 131 10.53 -11.70 -16.64
C SER A 131 10.76 -13.21 -16.42
N LYS A 132 9.81 -14.00 -16.90
CA LYS A 132 10.00 -15.45 -17.03
C LYS A 132 11.09 -15.75 -18.05
#